data_4c09a154143c738c56940e3b9edc3eb1
#
_entry.id   4c09a154143c738c56940e3b9edc3eb1
#
_cell.length_a   1.000
_cell.length_b   1.000
_cell.length_c   1.000
_cell.angle_alpha   90.00
_cell.angle_beta   90.00
_cell.angle_gamma   90.00
#
_symmetry.space_group_name_H-M   'P 1'
#
loop_
_entity.id
_entity.type
_entity.pdbx_description
1 polymer ?
#
loop_
_entity_poly.entity_id
_entity_poly.type
_entity_poly.pdbx_seq_one_letter_code
_entity_poly.pdbx_strand_id
1 'polypeptide(L)'
;MTTFSALDPNLRTNDETAALLGIKPNTLEIWRGKDKGPEFIKMGDSKQAPVRYHIDDINAWLESRKFRNTSAYAPNAKQAV
;
A
#
# COMPACT_ATOMS: atom_id res chain seq x y z
N MET A 1 -10.80 17.07 12.96
CA MET A 1 -10.99 15.96 12.04
C MET A 1 -10.20 16.20 10.76
N THR A 2 -9.56 15.18 10.31
CA THR A 2 -8.77 15.29 9.08
C THR A 2 -9.67 15.09 7.88
N THR A 3 -9.58 15.99 6.93
CA THR A 3 -10.29 15.87 5.69
C THR A 3 -9.30 15.76 4.57
N PHE A 4 -9.39 14.67 3.84
CA PHE A 4 -8.53 14.50 2.67
C PHE A 4 -9.17 15.24 1.51
N SER A 5 -8.34 15.82 0.69
CA SER A 5 -8.81 16.44 -0.53
C SER A 5 -7.92 15.98 -1.67
N ALA A 6 -8.42 16.18 -2.88
CA ALA A 6 -7.65 15.82 -4.07
C ALA A 6 -6.36 16.63 -4.18
N LEU A 7 -6.28 17.73 -3.45
CA LEU A 7 -5.11 18.61 -3.47
C LEU A 7 -4.11 18.30 -2.35
N ASP A 8 -4.42 17.34 -1.48
CA ASP A 8 -3.52 16.97 -0.40
C ASP A 8 -2.26 16.35 -0.99
N PRO A 9 -1.09 16.97 -0.77
CA PRO A 9 0.14 16.42 -1.34
C PRO A 9 0.55 15.09 -0.72
N ASN A 10 -0.10 14.71 0.36
CA ASN A 10 0.20 13.43 1.02
C ASN A 10 -0.61 12.28 0.47
N LEU A 11 -1.51 12.55 -0.46
CA LEU A 11 -2.26 11.48 -1.11
C LEU A 11 -1.56 11.07 -2.40
N ARG A 12 -1.57 9.77 -2.65
CA ARG A 12 -0.92 9.20 -3.83
C ARG A 12 -1.91 8.31 -4.57
N THR A 13 -1.83 8.36 -5.88
CA THR A 13 -2.62 7.46 -6.71
C THR A 13 -2.08 6.04 -6.61
N ASN A 14 -2.83 5.09 -7.16
CA ASN A 14 -2.35 3.71 -7.24
C ASN A 14 -1.02 3.63 -7.99
N ASP A 15 -0.93 4.32 -9.11
CA ASP A 15 0.29 4.28 -9.92
C ASP A 15 1.46 4.92 -9.19
N GLU A 16 1.23 6.04 -8.54
CA GLU A 16 2.28 6.70 -7.78
C GLU A 16 2.75 5.84 -6.62
N THR A 17 1.81 5.21 -5.91
CA THR A 17 2.16 4.34 -4.81
C THR A 17 2.96 3.12 -5.28
N ALA A 18 2.53 2.52 -6.37
CA ALA A 18 3.24 1.38 -6.94
C ALA A 18 4.67 1.77 -7.31
N ALA A 19 4.83 2.96 -7.90
CA ALA A 19 6.16 3.45 -8.25
C ALA A 19 7.03 3.64 -7.01
N LEU A 20 6.45 4.20 -5.94
CA LEU A 20 7.18 4.37 -4.68
C LEU A 20 7.63 3.04 -4.10
N LEU A 21 6.79 2.03 -4.23
CA LEU A 21 7.09 0.71 -3.69
C LEU A 21 7.91 -0.16 -4.64
N GLY A 22 8.11 0.29 -5.87
CA GLY A 22 8.87 -0.45 -6.86
C GLY A 22 8.16 -1.67 -7.39
N ILE A 23 6.84 -1.64 -7.42
CA ILE A 23 6.04 -2.75 -7.92
C ILE A 23 5.15 -2.25 -9.04
N LYS A 24 4.53 -3.19 -9.75
CA LYS A 24 3.62 -2.83 -10.83
C LYS A 24 2.29 -2.35 -10.26
N PRO A 25 1.64 -1.40 -10.92
CA PRO A 25 0.32 -0.95 -10.47
C PRO A 25 -0.68 -2.09 -10.33
N ASN A 26 -0.65 -3.04 -11.26
CA ASN A 26 -1.55 -4.18 -11.18
C ASN A 26 -1.29 -5.05 -9.95
N THR A 27 -0.04 -5.16 -9.55
CA THR A 27 0.31 -5.91 -8.34
C THR A 27 -0.35 -5.27 -7.12
N LEU A 28 -0.31 -3.95 -7.06
CA LEU A 28 -0.91 -3.24 -5.95
C LEU A 28 -2.43 -3.43 -5.93
N GLU A 29 -3.06 -3.45 -7.10
CA GLU A 29 -4.48 -3.71 -7.20
C GLU A 29 -4.83 -5.11 -6.70
N ILE A 30 -4.04 -6.09 -7.06
CA ILE A 30 -4.23 -7.46 -6.59
C ILE A 30 -4.10 -7.52 -5.08
N TRP A 31 -3.14 -6.82 -4.53
CA TRP A 31 -2.95 -6.79 -3.08
C TRP A 31 -4.19 -6.25 -2.36
N ARG A 32 -4.83 -5.22 -2.92
CA ARG A 32 -6.05 -4.69 -2.30
C ARG A 32 -7.14 -5.74 -2.22
N GLY A 33 -7.25 -6.56 -3.24
CA GLY A 33 -8.24 -7.62 -3.25
C GLY A 33 -7.92 -8.76 -2.30
N LYS A 34 -6.68 -8.83 -1.83
CA LYS A 34 -6.23 -9.91 -0.94
C LYS A 34 -5.89 -9.40 0.45
N ASP A 35 -6.31 -8.21 0.74
CA ASP A 35 -6.07 -7.62 2.07
C ASP A 35 -4.59 -7.52 2.39
N LYS A 36 -3.81 -7.17 1.39
CA LYS A 36 -2.37 -6.98 1.51
C LYS A 36 -2.01 -5.55 1.17
N GLY A 37 -0.79 -5.16 1.56
CA GLY A 37 -0.28 -3.84 1.24
C GLY A 37 -0.77 -2.77 2.19
N PRO A 38 -0.48 -1.51 1.88
CA PRO A 38 -0.89 -0.40 2.73
C PRO A 38 -2.40 -0.22 2.73
N GLU A 39 -2.90 0.40 3.78
CA GLU A 39 -4.30 0.82 3.81
C GLU A 39 -4.55 1.85 2.73
N PHE A 40 -5.77 1.90 2.27
CA PHE A 40 -6.12 2.78 1.16
C PHE A 40 -7.46 3.45 1.42
N ILE A 41 -7.70 4.50 0.64
CA ILE A 41 -8.91 5.31 0.74
C ILE A 41 -9.64 5.19 -0.59
N LYS A 42 -10.93 4.82 -0.53
CA LYS A 42 -11.76 4.85 -1.73
C LYS A 42 -12.41 6.22 -1.85
N MET A 43 -12.37 6.75 -3.04
CA MET A 43 -12.89 8.09 -3.28
C MET A 43 -14.37 8.10 -3.58
N GLY A 44 -15.01 6.94 -3.54
CA GLY A 44 -16.44 6.83 -3.76
C GLY A 44 -16.95 5.49 -3.30
N ASP A 45 -18.21 5.21 -3.56
CA ASP A 45 -18.86 4.01 -3.04
C ASP A 45 -18.87 2.85 -4.01
N SER A 46 -18.60 3.08 -5.28
CA SER A 46 -18.65 2.01 -6.26
C SER A 46 -17.38 1.19 -6.23
N LYS A 47 -17.46 -0.01 -6.79
CA LYS A 47 -16.28 -0.87 -6.88
C LYS A 47 -15.18 -0.25 -7.73
N GLN A 48 -15.56 0.57 -8.70
CA GLN A 48 -14.61 1.20 -9.60
C GLN A 48 -14.15 2.56 -9.09
N ALA A 49 -14.56 2.97 -7.89
CA ALA A 49 -14.17 4.26 -7.37
C ALA A 49 -12.65 4.38 -7.34
N PRO A 50 -12.12 5.54 -7.68
CA PRO A 50 -10.68 5.73 -7.60
C PRO A 50 -10.17 5.51 -6.18
N VAL A 51 -8.93 5.09 -6.09
CA VAL A 51 -8.30 4.77 -4.82
C VAL A 51 -7.12 5.70 -4.60
N ARG A 52 -6.90 6.09 -3.37
CA ARG A 52 -5.73 6.88 -2.98
C ARG A 52 -5.07 6.25 -1.77
N TYR A 53 -3.77 6.47 -1.64
CA TYR A 53 -3.00 6.04 -0.49
C TYR A 53 -2.44 7.26 0.19
N HIS A 54 -2.54 7.31 1.50
CA HIS A 54 -1.91 8.39 2.25
C HIS A 54 -0.47 8.00 2.57
N ILE A 55 0.44 8.97 2.46
CA ILE A 55 1.85 8.68 2.65
C ILE A 55 2.14 8.09 4.03
N ASP A 56 1.39 8.51 5.05
CA ASP A 56 1.58 7.97 6.39
C ASP A 56 1.21 6.50 6.46
N ASP A 57 0.18 6.09 5.73
CA ASP A 57 -0.23 4.69 5.71
C ASP A 57 0.78 3.85 4.94
N ILE A 58 1.35 4.41 3.87
CA ILE A 58 2.40 3.73 3.13
C ILE A 58 3.60 3.52 4.05
N ASN A 59 3.99 4.56 4.79
CA ASN A 59 5.13 4.47 5.69
C ASN A 59 4.88 3.47 6.82
N ALA A 60 3.67 3.48 7.37
CA ALA A 60 3.33 2.53 8.44
C ALA A 60 3.41 1.09 7.94
N TRP A 61 2.93 0.86 6.73
CA TRP A 61 3.01 -0.48 6.15
C TRP A 61 4.46 -0.88 5.94
N LEU A 62 5.29 0.02 5.42
CA LEU A 62 6.70 -0.26 5.22
C LEU A 62 7.39 -0.59 6.54
N GLU A 63 7.07 0.15 7.60
CA GLU A 63 7.64 -0.14 8.91
C GLU A 63 7.28 -1.54 9.38
N SER A 64 6.05 -1.95 9.11
CA SER A 64 5.60 -3.29 9.51
C SER A 64 6.27 -4.40 8.71
N ARG A 65 6.92 -4.05 7.60
CA ARG A 65 7.60 -5.01 6.74
C ARG A 65 9.11 -5.04 6.93
N LYS A 66 9.62 -4.28 7.89
CA LYS A 66 11.06 -4.26 8.13
C LYS A 66 11.51 -5.49 8.89
N PHE A 67 12.57 -6.12 8.41
CA PHE A 67 13.16 -7.28 9.05
C PHE A 67 14.67 -7.10 9.09
N ARG A 68 15.26 -7.48 10.22
CA ARG A 68 16.72 -7.38 10.40
C ARG A 68 17.48 -8.27 9.44
N ASN A 69 16.91 -9.43 9.22
CA ASN A 69 17.54 -10.43 8.37
C ASN A 69 16.48 -11.44 7.98
N THR A 70 16.85 -12.35 7.13
CA THR A 70 15.93 -13.37 6.64
C THR A 70 15.32 -14.20 7.76
N SER A 71 16.08 -14.49 8.79
CA SER A 71 15.58 -15.30 9.91
C SER A 71 14.45 -14.61 10.65
N ALA A 72 14.44 -13.28 10.67
CA ALA A 72 13.46 -12.56 11.46
C ALA A 72 12.04 -12.73 10.94
N TYR A 73 11.87 -13.00 9.64
CA TYR A 73 10.52 -13.12 9.09
C TYR A 73 10.24 -14.53 8.59
N ALA A 74 11.13 -15.46 8.86
CA ALA A 74 11.11 -16.70 8.12
C ALA A 74 10.90 -17.94 8.94
N PRO A 75 9.78 -18.10 9.59
CA PRO A 75 9.39 -19.48 9.81
C PRO A 75 9.27 -20.19 8.48
N ASN A 76 9.03 -19.44 7.44
CA ASN A 76 8.85 -19.99 6.10
C ASN A 76 9.75 -19.28 5.12
N ALA A 77 11.03 -19.20 5.43
CA ALA A 77 11.98 -18.48 4.59
C ALA A 77 11.93 -18.98 3.16
N LYS A 78 11.78 -20.26 2.98
CA LYS A 78 11.71 -20.84 1.64
C LYS A 78 10.49 -20.39 0.88
N GLN A 79 9.47 -19.90 1.56
CA GLN A 79 8.28 -19.40 0.91
C GLN A 79 8.40 -17.94 0.59
N ALA A 80 9.32 -17.28 1.22
CA ALA A 80 9.55 -15.87 0.97
C ALA A 80 10.20 -15.64 -0.38
N VAL A 81 10.65 -16.66 -0.98
CA VAL A 81 11.34 -16.60 -2.25
C VAL A 81 10.36 -16.33 -3.37
#